data_5ffa1ac952f6d94cc0c04b4dcff10a80
#
_entry.id   5ffa1ac952f6d94cc0c04b4dcff10a80
#
_cell.length_a   1.000
_cell.length_b   1.000
_cell.length_c   1.000
_cell.angle_alpha   90.00
_cell.angle_beta   90.00
_cell.angle_gamma   90.00
#
_symmetry.space_group_name_H-M   'P 1'
#
loop_
_entity.id
_entity.type
_entity.pdbx_description
1 polymer ?
#
loop_
_entity_poly.entity_id
_entity_poly.type
_entity_poly.pdbx_seq_one_letter_code
_entity_poly.pdbx_strand_id
1 'polypeptide(L)'
;VDPKTNENLELDKDGKVITTPIHCYEIWGRNEPCENCISSRSLEGKEWVTKLEMRDRQMYFVLSKHINVNGRTCTLEIASHEDEAECTRCGGDNDAPTRSSFMNFYRDTLTGTYTRLYLESFQSNLESADAVAIVDVDLFKQINDTYGHPVGDEALKTIANTIRSGIRGSDTLIRYGGDEFLLIFSKIGEEVFYERLKQLRRAVQEAKLPDYPEVKLDVSLGGVY
;
A
#
# COMPACT_ATOMS: atom_id res chain seq x y z
N VAL A 1 8.94 -14.41 17.69
CA VAL A 1 7.56 -14.66 18.17
C VAL A 1 7.29 -16.14 18.12
N ASP A 2 6.55 -16.67 19.10
CA ASP A 2 5.97 -18.01 19.03
C ASP A 2 4.69 -17.95 18.18
N PRO A 3 4.63 -18.65 17.06
CA PRO A 3 3.51 -18.52 16.13
C PRO A 3 2.20 -19.15 16.63
N LYS A 4 2.24 -19.89 17.73
CA LYS A 4 1.06 -20.54 18.33
C LYS A 4 0.45 -19.73 19.47
N THR A 5 1.31 -19.08 20.27
CA THR A 5 0.89 -18.34 21.47
C THR A 5 0.95 -16.82 21.26
N ASN A 6 1.58 -16.36 20.17
CA ASN A 6 1.88 -14.96 19.89
C ASN A 6 2.79 -14.28 20.93
N GLU A 7 3.44 -15.06 21.78
CA GLU A 7 4.39 -14.55 22.78
C GLU A 7 5.70 -14.16 22.12
N ASN A 8 6.29 -13.07 22.57
CA ASN A 8 7.62 -12.68 22.14
C ASN A 8 8.67 -13.61 22.74
N LEU A 9 9.71 -13.85 21.97
CA LEU A 9 10.80 -14.73 22.33
C LEU A 9 12.11 -13.94 22.34
N GLU A 10 12.96 -14.26 23.32
CA GLU A 10 14.31 -13.70 23.45
C GLU A 10 15.32 -14.84 23.55
N LEU A 11 16.59 -14.52 23.30
CA LEU A 11 17.70 -15.42 23.56
C LEU A 11 18.33 -15.04 24.90
N ASP A 12 18.47 -16.02 25.78
CA ASP A 12 19.23 -15.84 27.01
C ASP A 12 20.75 -15.78 26.74
N LYS A 13 21.55 -15.65 27.81
CA LYS A 13 23.02 -15.55 27.74
C LYS A 13 23.68 -16.77 27.10
N ASP A 14 23.03 -17.90 27.15
CA ASP A 14 23.50 -19.19 26.63
C ASP A 14 22.93 -19.47 25.22
N GLY A 15 22.19 -18.52 24.63
CA GLY A 15 21.56 -18.64 23.31
C GLY A 15 20.29 -19.51 23.31
N LYS A 16 19.71 -19.80 24.48
CA LYS A 16 18.47 -20.56 24.59
C LYS A 16 17.26 -19.63 24.41
N VAL A 17 16.28 -20.10 23.65
CA VAL A 17 15.01 -19.36 23.44
C VAL A 17 14.18 -19.37 24.72
N ILE A 18 13.90 -18.21 25.25
CA ILE A 18 13.00 -17.98 26.41
C ILE A 18 11.77 -17.18 25.95
N THR A 19 10.66 -17.39 26.62
CA THR A 19 9.40 -16.67 26.37
C THR A 19 9.32 -15.44 27.25
N THR A 20 8.94 -14.31 26.69
CA THR A 20 8.65 -13.08 27.44
C THR A 20 7.15 -12.99 27.75
N PRO A 21 6.75 -12.23 28.79
CA PRO A 21 5.33 -12.05 29.10
C PRO A 21 4.57 -11.11 28.16
N ILE A 22 5.24 -10.61 27.10
CA ILE A 22 4.68 -9.65 26.17
C ILE A 22 4.25 -10.38 24.89
N HIS A 23 3.03 -10.16 24.43
CA HIS A 23 2.58 -10.68 23.14
C HIS A 23 2.94 -9.74 21.99
N CYS A 24 3.13 -10.28 20.79
CA CYS A 24 3.51 -9.49 19.62
C CYS A 24 2.48 -8.40 19.27
N TYR A 25 1.20 -8.64 19.47
CA TYR A 25 0.13 -7.68 19.21
C TYR A 25 0.13 -6.50 20.20
N GLU A 26 0.63 -6.68 21.42
CA GLU A 26 0.77 -5.60 22.41
C GLU A 26 1.81 -4.57 21.98
N ILE A 27 2.85 -4.99 21.22
CA ILE A 27 3.82 -4.09 20.62
C ILE A 27 3.12 -3.10 19.67
N TRP A 28 2.03 -3.54 19.02
CA TRP A 28 1.23 -2.73 18.11
C TRP A 28 0.09 -1.98 18.81
N GLY A 29 0.06 -1.96 20.16
CA GLY A 29 -0.98 -1.31 20.96
C GLY A 29 -2.34 -2.01 20.91
N ARG A 30 -2.37 -3.30 20.60
CA ARG A 30 -3.59 -4.12 20.53
C ARG A 30 -3.74 -4.96 21.80
N ASN A 31 -4.97 -5.29 22.16
CA ASN A 31 -5.29 -6.14 23.30
C ASN A 31 -5.61 -7.60 22.90
N GLU A 32 -5.62 -7.88 21.59
CA GLU A 32 -5.96 -9.18 21.02
C GLU A 32 -5.14 -9.48 19.77
N PRO A 33 -5.01 -10.75 19.35
CA PRO A 33 -4.28 -11.13 18.14
C PRO A 33 -4.81 -10.42 16.89
N CYS A 34 -3.89 -10.09 15.99
CA CYS A 34 -4.23 -9.43 14.72
C CYS A 34 -5.08 -10.37 13.85
N GLU A 35 -6.17 -9.89 13.25
CA GLU A 35 -6.97 -10.66 12.28
C GLU A 35 -6.13 -11.16 11.10
N ASN A 36 -5.20 -10.34 10.62
CA ASN A 36 -4.24 -10.68 9.56
C ASN A 36 -2.85 -10.96 10.17
N CYS A 37 -2.76 -11.99 11.02
CA CYS A 37 -1.53 -12.32 11.74
C CYS A 37 -0.42 -12.76 10.78
N ILE A 38 0.65 -11.97 10.73
CA ILE A 38 1.82 -12.25 9.89
C ILE A 38 2.62 -13.47 10.37
N SER A 39 2.67 -13.70 11.69
CA SER A 39 3.33 -14.86 12.29
C SER A 39 2.65 -16.16 11.86
N SER A 40 1.32 -16.21 11.88
CA SER A 40 0.55 -17.38 11.43
C SER A 40 0.71 -17.61 9.92
N ARG A 41 0.65 -16.55 9.11
CA ARG A 41 0.82 -16.61 7.66
C ARG A 41 2.22 -17.10 7.25
N SER A 42 3.25 -16.76 8.02
CA SER A 42 4.62 -17.19 7.75
C SER A 42 4.82 -18.70 7.93
N LEU A 43 3.94 -19.39 8.67
CA LEU A 43 3.98 -20.85 8.83
C LEU A 43 3.54 -21.60 7.56
N GLU A 44 2.72 -20.99 6.73
CA GLU A 44 2.16 -21.63 5.52
C GLU A 44 3.15 -21.69 4.36
N GLY A 45 4.25 -20.92 4.42
CA GLY A 45 5.25 -20.82 3.36
C GLY A 45 6.69 -20.75 3.87
N LYS A 46 7.65 -21.00 2.96
CA LYS A 46 9.09 -20.87 3.26
C LYS A 46 9.64 -19.48 2.95
N GLU A 47 8.82 -18.60 2.41
CA GLU A 47 9.22 -17.27 1.96
C GLU A 47 8.92 -16.21 3.01
N TRP A 48 9.51 -15.03 2.81
CA TRP A 48 9.20 -13.86 3.61
C TRP A 48 7.74 -13.42 3.38
N VAL A 49 7.02 -13.21 4.46
CA VAL A 49 5.67 -12.64 4.46
C VAL A 49 5.76 -11.21 4.96
N THR A 50 4.96 -10.34 4.40
CA THR A 50 4.97 -8.91 4.72
C THR A 50 3.61 -8.44 5.20
N LYS A 51 3.61 -7.43 6.05
CA LYS A 51 2.45 -6.59 6.35
C LYS A 51 2.90 -5.19 6.70
N LEU A 52 1.97 -4.28 6.70
CA LEU A 52 2.15 -2.94 7.24
C LEU A 52 1.31 -2.80 8.52
N GLU A 53 1.84 -2.12 9.49
CA GLU A 53 1.17 -1.79 10.74
C GLU A 53 1.27 -0.29 11.01
N MET A 54 0.22 0.24 11.62
CA MET A 54 0.20 1.63 12.08
C MET A 54 0.34 1.64 13.61
N ARG A 55 1.29 2.44 14.12
CA ARG A 55 1.43 2.74 15.53
C ARG A 55 1.80 4.20 15.71
N ASP A 56 1.14 4.91 16.60
CA ASP A 56 1.41 6.31 16.93
C ASP A 56 1.46 7.24 15.70
N ARG A 57 0.59 7.00 14.70
CA ARG A 57 0.55 7.67 13.38
C ARG A 57 1.79 7.43 12.50
N GLN A 58 2.64 6.51 12.87
CA GLN A 58 3.77 6.06 12.05
C GLN A 58 3.45 4.73 11.40
N MET A 59 3.88 4.59 10.16
CA MET A 59 3.71 3.35 9.40
C MET A 59 4.96 2.48 9.56
N TYR A 60 4.74 1.26 10.02
CA TYR A 60 5.78 0.24 10.17
C TYR A 60 5.62 -0.80 9.08
N PHE A 61 6.73 -1.10 8.44
CA PHE A 61 6.85 -2.22 7.56
C PHE A 61 7.33 -3.44 8.36
N VAL A 62 6.55 -4.52 8.34
CA VAL A 62 6.86 -5.73 9.09
C VAL A 62 7.11 -6.89 8.13
N LEU A 63 8.31 -7.44 8.21
CA LEU A 63 8.74 -8.67 7.54
C LEU A 63 8.63 -9.82 8.52
N SER A 64 8.14 -10.96 8.08
CA SER A 64 8.05 -12.16 8.90
C SER A 64 8.52 -13.38 8.13
N LYS A 65 9.31 -14.21 8.80
CA LYS A 65 9.77 -15.49 8.27
C LYS A 65 9.78 -16.54 9.37
N HIS A 66 9.34 -17.73 9.00
CA HIS A 66 9.47 -18.91 9.84
C HIS A 66 10.93 -19.34 9.93
N ILE A 67 11.42 -19.54 11.13
CA ILE A 67 12.77 -20.01 11.42
C ILE A 67 12.74 -21.12 12.46
N ASN A 68 13.78 -21.93 12.52
CA ASN A 68 13.99 -22.91 13.58
C ASN A 68 15.20 -22.50 14.41
N VAL A 69 15.00 -22.33 15.71
CA VAL A 69 16.06 -21.98 16.65
C VAL A 69 16.13 -23.09 17.70
N ASN A 70 17.23 -23.84 17.69
CA ASN A 70 17.47 -24.95 18.63
C ASN A 70 16.34 -25.99 18.68
N GLY A 71 15.75 -26.31 17.52
CA GLY A 71 14.64 -27.27 17.41
C GLY A 71 13.26 -26.69 17.71
N ARG A 72 13.16 -25.43 18.18
CA ARG A 72 11.90 -24.71 18.38
C ARG A 72 11.53 -23.93 17.14
N THR A 73 10.30 -24.11 16.70
CA THR A 73 9.70 -23.30 15.65
C THR A 73 9.41 -21.90 16.15
N CYS A 74 9.94 -20.90 15.46
CA CYS A 74 9.77 -19.49 15.79
C CYS A 74 9.44 -18.71 14.53
N THR A 75 8.87 -17.53 14.69
CA THR A 75 8.73 -16.54 13.65
C THR A 75 9.62 -15.35 13.95
N LEU A 76 10.53 -15.03 13.02
CA LEU A 76 11.31 -13.80 13.05
C LEU A 76 10.47 -12.69 12.44
N GLU A 77 10.22 -11.63 13.19
CA GLU A 77 9.57 -10.43 12.70
C GLU A 77 10.57 -9.27 12.74
N ILE A 78 10.71 -8.56 11.63
CA ILE A 78 11.53 -7.37 11.50
C ILE A 78 10.59 -6.21 11.21
N ALA A 79 10.50 -5.26 12.11
CA ALA A 79 9.71 -4.05 11.94
C ALA A 79 10.64 -2.86 11.66
N SER A 80 10.35 -2.11 10.61
CA SER A 80 11.05 -0.87 10.26
C SER A 80 10.04 0.25 10.03
N HIS A 81 10.38 1.46 10.47
CA HIS A 81 9.63 2.68 10.14
C HIS A 81 10.57 3.67 9.46
N GLU A 82 10.03 4.63 8.71
CA GLU A 82 10.82 5.77 8.23
C GLU A 82 10.77 6.90 9.25
N ASP A 83 11.96 7.29 9.70
CA ASP A 83 12.24 8.70 9.90
C ASP A 83 12.78 9.22 8.55
N GLU A 84 12.41 10.45 8.17
CA GLU A 84 12.75 11.08 6.87
C GLU A 84 14.26 11.23 6.58
N ALA A 85 15.13 10.56 7.32
CA ALA A 85 16.57 10.57 7.16
C ALA A 85 17.07 9.32 6.43
N GLU A 86 17.49 9.51 5.20
CA GLU A 86 18.33 8.69 4.34
C GLU A 86 18.94 7.45 4.99
N CYS A 87 18.43 6.27 4.66
CA CYS A 87 19.16 5.03 4.86
C CYS A 87 20.29 4.91 3.81
N THR A 88 21.40 5.60 4.02
CA THR A 88 22.60 5.52 3.18
C THR A 88 23.53 4.36 3.55
N ARG A 89 23.13 3.39 4.40
CA ARG A 89 24.03 2.36 4.97
C ARG A 89 23.56 0.92 4.83
N CYS A 90 22.87 0.57 3.77
CA CYS A 90 22.65 -0.85 3.46
C CYS A 90 23.38 -1.26 2.19
N GLY A 91 24.71 -1.13 2.21
CA GLY A 91 25.61 -1.79 1.28
C GLY A 91 26.08 -3.11 1.90
N GLY A 92 25.44 -4.20 1.57
CA GLY A 92 25.84 -5.54 1.92
C GLY A 92 24.99 -6.55 1.17
N ASP A 93 25.68 -7.47 0.46
CA ASP A 93 25.09 -8.61 -0.26
C ASP A 93 24.30 -9.51 0.71
N ASN A 94 23.08 -9.17 0.99
CA ASN A 94 22.14 -10.04 1.67
C ASN A 94 20.79 -9.92 0.98
N ASP A 95 20.22 -11.07 0.61
CA ASP A 95 18.90 -11.28 -0.02
C ASP A 95 17.70 -10.78 0.82
N ALA A 96 17.90 -9.88 1.75
CA ALA A 96 16.81 -9.22 2.46
C ALA A 96 16.28 -8.08 1.59
N PRO A 97 15.02 -8.14 1.15
CA PRO A 97 14.44 -7.09 0.33
C PRO A 97 14.47 -5.75 1.08
N THR A 98 15.02 -4.73 0.44
CA THR A 98 15.00 -3.37 0.97
C THR A 98 13.59 -2.78 0.86
N ARG A 99 13.25 -1.80 1.70
CA ARG A 99 11.95 -1.12 1.70
C ARG A 99 11.55 -0.57 0.32
N SER A 100 12.48 -0.02 -0.44
CA SER A 100 12.20 0.46 -1.80
C SER A 100 11.73 -0.67 -2.72
N SER A 101 12.28 -1.88 -2.55
CA SER A 101 11.83 -3.07 -3.27
C SER A 101 10.41 -3.47 -2.88
N PHE A 102 10.02 -3.29 -1.61
CA PHE A 102 8.68 -3.66 -1.13
C PHE A 102 7.61 -2.63 -1.45
N MET A 103 7.91 -1.34 -1.35
CA MET A 103 6.97 -0.33 -1.81
C MET A 103 6.65 -0.48 -3.30
N ASN A 104 7.58 -1.07 -4.08
CA ASN A 104 7.34 -1.40 -5.48
C ASN A 104 6.27 -2.50 -5.65
N PHE A 105 6.10 -3.44 -4.71
CA PHE A 105 5.01 -4.44 -4.76
C PHE A 105 3.61 -3.80 -4.66
N TYR A 106 3.53 -2.68 -3.97
CA TYR A 106 2.29 -1.93 -3.81
C TYR A 106 2.12 -0.81 -4.85
N ARG A 107 3.08 -0.67 -5.78
CA ARG A 107 3.00 0.30 -6.87
C ARG A 107 2.63 -0.39 -8.17
N ASP A 108 1.63 0.13 -8.83
CA ASP A 108 1.31 -0.25 -10.19
C ASP A 108 2.45 0.17 -11.13
N THR A 109 3.00 -0.78 -11.86
CA THR A 109 4.19 -0.57 -12.70
C THR A 109 3.94 0.37 -13.87
N LEU A 110 2.70 0.49 -14.31
CA LEU A 110 2.32 1.35 -15.42
C LEU A 110 2.13 2.81 -14.95
N THR A 111 1.33 3.00 -13.93
CA THR A 111 0.86 4.34 -13.49
C THR A 111 1.63 4.88 -12.28
N GLY A 112 2.37 4.03 -11.57
CA GLY A 112 3.07 4.37 -10.33
C GLY A 112 2.13 4.70 -9.16
N THR A 113 0.82 4.49 -9.29
CA THR A 113 -0.17 4.60 -8.21
C THR A 113 -0.06 3.38 -7.29
N TYR A 114 -0.75 3.38 -6.16
CA TYR A 114 -0.84 2.15 -5.37
C TYR A 114 -1.69 1.10 -6.11
N THR A 115 -1.46 -0.18 -5.79
CA THR A 115 -2.22 -1.31 -6.32
C THR A 115 -3.40 -1.65 -5.39
N ARG A 116 -4.33 -2.48 -5.88
CA ARG A 116 -5.41 -3.07 -5.07
C ARG A 116 -4.84 -3.84 -3.86
N LEU A 117 -3.68 -4.49 -4.00
CA LEU A 117 -3.02 -5.19 -2.91
C LEU A 117 -2.67 -4.23 -1.75
N TYR A 118 -2.31 -2.99 -2.05
CA TYR A 118 -2.13 -1.94 -1.04
C TYR A 118 -3.41 -1.76 -0.22
N LEU A 119 -4.56 -1.62 -0.86
CA LEU A 119 -5.85 -1.44 -0.19
C LEU A 119 -6.19 -2.63 0.73
N GLU A 120 -6.05 -3.86 0.22
CA GLU A 120 -6.33 -5.09 0.97
C GLU A 120 -5.40 -5.27 2.18
N SER A 121 -4.16 -4.79 2.06
CA SER A 121 -3.18 -4.82 3.15
C SER A 121 -3.39 -3.73 4.21
N PHE A 122 -4.14 -2.68 3.88
CA PHE A 122 -4.32 -1.44 4.66
C PHE A 122 -5.79 -1.11 4.93
N GLN A 123 -6.62 -2.08 5.22
CA GLN A 123 -8.04 -1.85 5.53
C GLN A 123 -8.24 -0.81 6.64
N SER A 124 -7.31 -0.72 7.62
CA SER A 124 -7.33 0.32 8.66
C SER A 124 -7.25 1.76 8.13
N ASN A 125 -6.69 1.97 6.93
CA ASN A 125 -6.69 3.31 6.31
C ASN A 125 -8.08 3.73 5.81
N LEU A 126 -8.92 2.77 5.45
CA LEU A 126 -10.32 3.03 5.08
C LEU A 126 -11.16 3.44 6.29
N GLU A 127 -10.92 2.84 7.45
CA GLU A 127 -11.61 3.16 8.71
C GLU A 127 -11.29 4.58 9.19
N SER A 128 -10.15 5.13 8.80
CA SER A 128 -9.72 6.49 9.13
C SER A 128 -9.93 7.51 8.00
N ALA A 129 -10.50 7.09 6.87
CA ALA A 129 -10.80 7.96 5.74
C ALA A 129 -12.06 8.80 6.02
N ASP A 130 -12.02 10.08 5.67
CA ASP A 130 -13.20 10.94 5.74
C ASP A 130 -14.07 10.78 4.49
N ALA A 131 -13.46 10.46 3.35
CA ALA A 131 -14.19 10.28 2.10
C ALA A 131 -13.45 9.33 1.15
N VAL A 132 -14.23 8.65 0.31
CA VAL A 132 -13.74 7.71 -0.71
C VAL A 132 -14.42 7.99 -2.04
N ALA A 133 -13.68 7.90 -3.15
CA ALA A 133 -14.24 8.02 -4.48
C ALA A 133 -13.69 6.97 -5.44
N ILE A 134 -14.57 6.43 -6.28
CA ILE A 134 -14.21 5.59 -7.43
C ILE A 134 -14.11 6.48 -8.66
N VAL A 135 -13.11 6.21 -9.48
CA VAL A 135 -12.85 6.87 -10.76
C VAL A 135 -12.77 5.81 -11.83
N ASP A 136 -13.55 5.93 -12.86
CA ASP A 136 -13.57 5.05 -14.04
C ASP A 136 -13.22 5.87 -15.27
N VAL A 137 -12.36 5.32 -16.15
CA VAL A 137 -11.93 6.02 -17.37
C VAL A 137 -12.97 5.84 -18.47
N ASP A 138 -13.61 6.93 -18.85
CA ASP A 138 -14.68 6.91 -19.83
C ASP A 138 -14.13 6.47 -21.21
N LEU A 139 -14.85 5.53 -21.84
CA LEU A 139 -14.54 5.01 -23.18
C LEU A 139 -13.13 4.40 -23.35
N PHE A 140 -12.50 3.92 -22.26
CA PHE A 140 -11.15 3.37 -22.29
C PHE A 140 -10.98 2.24 -23.31
N LYS A 141 -11.96 1.34 -23.39
CA LYS A 141 -11.96 0.28 -24.41
C LYS A 141 -11.93 0.85 -25.83
N GLN A 142 -12.66 1.92 -26.10
CA GLN A 142 -12.67 2.55 -27.43
C GLN A 142 -11.32 3.18 -27.76
N ILE A 143 -10.62 3.77 -26.78
CA ILE A 143 -9.25 4.25 -26.97
C ILE A 143 -8.33 3.10 -27.37
N ASN A 144 -8.37 1.98 -26.65
CA ASN A 144 -7.58 0.79 -26.99
C ASN A 144 -7.92 0.24 -28.38
N ASP A 145 -9.19 0.11 -28.70
CA ASP A 145 -9.65 -0.48 -29.97
C ASP A 145 -9.29 0.41 -31.17
N THR A 146 -9.23 1.74 -30.97
CA THR A 146 -8.97 2.71 -32.07
C THR A 146 -7.48 3.00 -32.24
N TYR A 147 -6.73 3.17 -31.14
CA TYR A 147 -5.34 3.66 -31.16
C TYR A 147 -4.33 2.60 -30.67
N GLY A 148 -4.82 1.46 -30.17
CA GLY A 148 -3.99 0.37 -29.64
C GLY A 148 -3.65 0.54 -28.16
N HIS A 149 -3.27 -0.57 -27.52
CA HIS A 149 -2.92 -0.63 -26.11
C HIS A 149 -1.82 0.34 -25.65
N PRO A 150 -0.77 0.63 -26.45
CA PRO A 150 0.25 1.61 -26.03
C PRO A 150 -0.33 3.00 -25.80
N VAL A 151 -1.33 3.43 -26.59
CA VAL A 151 -2.00 4.74 -26.41
C VAL A 151 -2.93 4.69 -25.19
N GLY A 152 -3.61 3.56 -24.94
CA GLY A 152 -4.36 3.35 -23.73
C GLY A 152 -3.48 3.42 -22.48
N ASP A 153 -2.29 2.84 -22.54
CA ASP A 153 -1.31 2.91 -21.43
C ASP A 153 -0.87 4.36 -21.17
N GLU A 154 -0.61 5.16 -22.22
CA GLU A 154 -0.29 6.59 -22.06
C GLU A 154 -1.49 7.39 -21.52
N ALA A 155 -2.71 7.03 -21.91
CA ALA A 155 -3.93 7.63 -21.35
C ALA A 155 -4.03 7.36 -19.83
N LEU A 156 -3.82 6.12 -19.39
CA LEU A 156 -3.83 5.76 -17.97
C LEU A 156 -2.74 6.49 -17.17
N LYS A 157 -1.53 6.57 -17.71
CA LYS A 157 -0.42 7.32 -17.08
C LYS A 157 -0.77 8.79 -16.93
N THR A 158 -1.29 9.39 -17.99
CA THR A 158 -1.66 10.81 -18.02
C THR A 158 -2.76 11.11 -17.00
N ILE A 159 -3.83 10.29 -16.95
CA ILE A 159 -4.92 10.42 -15.99
C ILE A 159 -4.38 10.27 -14.56
N ALA A 160 -3.62 9.22 -14.28
CA ALA A 160 -3.05 8.98 -12.95
C ALA A 160 -2.16 10.14 -12.47
N ASN A 161 -1.31 10.68 -13.34
CA ASN A 161 -0.44 11.81 -13.02
C ASN A 161 -1.25 13.10 -12.80
N THR A 162 -2.28 13.33 -13.61
CA THR A 162 -3.18 14.48 -13.46
C THR A 162 -3.92 14.43 -12.12
N ILE A 163 -4.50 13.29 -11.78
CA ILE A 163 -5.18 13.10 -10.50
C ILE A 163 -4.20 13.26 -9.34
N ARG A 164 -3.01 12.63 -9.42
CA ARG A 164 -1.96 12.73 -8.38
C ARG A 164 -1.55 14.18 -8.12
N SER A 165 -1.43 14.99 -9.16
CA SER A 165 -1.09 16.41 -9.05
C SER A 165 -2.21 17.25 -8.42
N GLY A 166 -3.45 16.78 -8.47
CA GLY A 166 -4.62 17.46 -7.92
C GLY A 166 -5.02 17.04 -6.50
N ILE A 167 -4.32 16.06 -5.90
CA ILE A 167 -4.55 15.58 -4.53
C ILE A 167 -3.37 15.90 -3.62
N ARG A 168 -3.56 15.81 -2.30
CA ARG A 168 -2.52 16.05 -1.30
C ARG A 168 -1.67 14.80 -1.07
N GLY A 169 -0.48 14.97 -0.50
CA GLY A 169 0.36 13.83 -0.08
C GLY A 169 -0.27 12.94 0.99
N SER A 170 -1.27 13.45 1.72
CA SER A 170 -2.07 12.68 2.69
C SER A 170 -3.18 11.85 2.04
N ASP A 171 -3.52 12.14 0.79
CA ASP A 171 -4.56 11.44 0.05
C ASP A 171 -3.94 10.26 -0.71
N THR A 172 -4.70 9.21 -0.94
CA THR A 172 -4.18 8.00 -1.56
C THR A 172 -4.88 7.74 -2.89
N LEU A 173 -4.08 7.51 -3.95
CA LEU A 173 -4.56 7.09 -5.26
C LEU A 173 -4.13 5.66 -5.53
N ILE A 174 -5.11 4.79 -5.81
CA ILE A 174 -4.97 3.35 -6.01
C ILE A 174 -5.50 2.99 -7.38
N ARG A 175 -4.77 2.23 -8.17
CA ARG A 175 -5.32 1.56 -9.35
C ARG A 175 -6.00 0.27 -8.91
N TYR A 176 -7.32 0.28 -8.92
CA TYR A 176 -8.15 -0.82 -8.41
C TYR A 176 -8.42 -1.89 -9.46
N GLY A 177 -8.57 -1.48 -10.71
CA GLY A 177 -8.81 -2.34 -11.88
C GLY A 177 -7.98 -1.91 -13.09
N GLY A 178 -8.33 -2.37 -14.26
CA GLY A 178 -7.65 -2.04 -15.52
C GLY A 178 -7.68 -0.53 -15.81
N ASP A 179 -8.86 0.06 -15.74
CA ASP A 179 -9.21 1.46 -16.01
C ASP A 179 -9.89 2.14 -14.81
N GLU A 180 -9.93 1.44 -13.65
CA GLU A 180 -10.56 1.91 -12.44
C GLU A 180 -9.53 2.37 -11.42
N PHE A 181 -9.78 3.54 -10.80
CA PHE A 181 -8.98 4.04 -9.68
C PHE A 181 -9.85 4.29 -8.46
N LEU A 182 -9.24 4.19 -7.29
CA LEU A 182 -9.84 4.51 -6.00
C LEU A 182 -9.06 5.65 -5.37
N LEU A 183 -9.78 6.66 -4.88
CA LEU A 183 -9.26 7.78 -4.12
C LEU A 183 -9.70 7.66 -2.68
N ILE A 184 -8.78 7.83 -1.75
CA ILE A 184 -9.03 7.86 -0.32
C ILE A 184 -8.56 9.23 0.18
N PHE A 185 -9.46 9.95 0.83
CA PHE A 185 -9.19 11.28 1.35
C PHE A 185 -9.18 11.28 2.88
N SER A 186 -8.20 11.97 3.43
CA SER A 186 -8.07 12.19 4.87
C SER A 186 -8.09 13.68 5.18
N LYS A 187 -8.75 14.06 6.28
CA LYS A 187 -8.88 15.46 6.75
C LYS A 187 -9.47 16.40 5.68
N ILE A 188 -10.58 15.97 5.08
CA ILE A 188 -11.34 16.74 4.10
C ILE A 188 -12.76 17.00 4.61
N GLY A 189 -13.31 18.17 4.34
CA GLY A 189 -14.72 18.46 4.59
C GLY A 189 -15.58 18.11 3.39
N GLU A 190 -16.86 17.82 3.62
CA GLU A 190 -17.80 17.30 2.60
C GLU A 190 -17.88 18.19 1.35
N GLU A 191 -18.11 19.50 1.50
CA GLU A 191 -18.19 20.44 0.38
C GLU A 191 -16.87 20.47 -0.42
N VAL A 192 -15.73 20.46 0.29
CA VAL A 192 -14.41 20.47 -0.34
C VAL A 192 -14.15 19.18 -1.09
N PHE A 193 -14.64 18.05 -0.59
CA PHE A 193 -14.53 16.76 -1.25
C PHE A 193 -15.25 16.77 -2.61
N TYR A 194 -16.52 17.16 -2.65
CA TYR A 194 -17.26 17.18 -3.93
C TYR A 194 -16.70 18.22 -4.92
N GLU A 195 -16.24 19.38 -4.45
CA GLU A 195 -15.56 20.33 -5.32
C GLU A 195 -14.22 19.78 -5.83
N ARG A 196 -13.49 19.03 -5.02
CA ARG A 196 -12.26 18.36 -5.44
C ARG A 196 -12.50 17.36 -6.57
N LEU A 197 -13.54 16.53 -6.47
CA LEU A 197 -13.89 15.59 -7.52
C LEU A 197 -14.19 16.30 -8.86
N LYS A 198 -14.95 17.41 -8.83
CA LYS A 198 -15.21 18.22 -10.02
C LYS A 198 -13.93 18.83 -10.62
N GLN A 199 -13.02 19.32 -9.78
CA GLN A 199 -11.73 19.85 -10.21
C GLN A 199 -10.86 18.78 -10.87
N LEU A 200 -10.79 17.58 -10.28
CA LEU A 200 -10.05 16.46 -10.84
C LEU A 200 -10.57 16.06 -12.22
N ARG A 201 -11.88 15.94 -12.37
CA ARG A 201 -12.49 15.65 -13.68
C ARG A 201 -12.13 16.69 -14.73
N ARG A 202 -12.27 17.97 -14.41
CA ARG A 202 -11.91 19.07 -15.33
C ARG A 202 -10.45 19.00 -15.72
N ALA A 203 -9.56 18.77 -14.75
CA ALA A 203 -8.12 18.64 -15.02
C ALA A 203 -7.83 17.46 -15.97
N VAL A 204 -8.53 16.33 -15.84
CA VAL A 204 -8.39 15.20 -16.75
C VAL A 204 -8.92 15.56 -18.16
N GLN A 205 -10.06 16.26 -18.26
CA GLN A 205 -10.62 16.70 -19.55
C GLN A 205 -9.70 17.69 -20.28
N GLU A 206 -8.92 18.48 -19.55
CA GLU A 206 -7.95 19.45 -20.09
C GLU A 206 -6.60 18.80 -20.43
N ALA A 207 -6.31 17.62 -19.86
CA ALA A 207 -5.08 16.87 -20.12
C ALA A 207 -5.03 16.38 -21.57
N LYS A 208 -3.83 16.37 -22.15
CA LYS A 208 -3.61 15.94 -23.53
C LYS A 208 -2.49 14.91 -23.59
N LEU A 209 -2.65 13.96 -24.49
CA LEU A 209 -1.56 13.06 -24.85
C LEU A 209 -0.64 13.79 -25.85
N PRO A 210 0.67 13.89 -25.60
CA PRO A 210 1.58 14.67 -26.43
C PRO A 210 1.57 14.25 -27.92
N ASP A 211 1.56 12.94 -28.17
CA ASP A 211 1.62 12.37 -29.51
C ASP A 211 0.24 12.09 -30.13
N TYR A 212 -0.84 12.23 -29.36
CA TYR A 212 -2.23 11.96 -29.76
C TYR A 212 -3.18 13.05 -29.23
N PRO A 213 -3.02 14.31 -29.69
CA PRO A 213 -3.79 15.44 -29.17
C PRO A 213 -5.31 15.37 -29.48
N GLU A 214 -5.72 14.51 -30.41
CA GLU A 214 -7.11 14.23 -30.74
C GLU A 214 -7.81 13.33 -29.74
N VAL A 215 -7.07 12.54 -28.95
CA VAL A 215 -7.63 11.66 -27.91
C VAL A 215 -8.13 12.53 -26.76
N LYS A 216 -9.43 12.49 -26.53
CA LYS A 216 -10.07 13.17 -25.41
C LYS A 216 -10.12 12.25 -24.22
N LEU A 217 -9.59 12.71 -23.09
CA LEU A 217 -9.65 12.01 -21.81
C LEU A 217 -10.84 12.53 -21.01
N ASP A 218 -11.61 11.63 -20.44
CA ASP A 218 -12.62 11.93 -19.45
C ASP A 218 -12.71 10.81 -18.43
N VAL A 219 -13.27 11.10 -17.26
CA VAL A 219 -13.45 10.14 -16.17
C VAL A 219 -14.81 10.33 -15.51
N SER A 220 -15.45 9.25 -15.16
CA SER A 220 -16.61 9.24 -14.29
C SER A 220 -16.16 9.07 -12.85
N LEU A 221 -16.66 9.93 -11.95
CA LEU A 221 -16.33 9.88 -10.53
C LEU A 221 -17.60 9.73 -9.70
N GLY A 222 -17.59 8.77 -8.78
CA GLY A 222 -18.61 8.59 -7.75
C GLY A 222 -17.92 8.52 -6.39
N GLY A 223 -18.47 9.21 -5.39
CA GLY A 223 -17.84 9.22 -4.09
C GLY A 223 -18.84 9.34 -2.94
N VAL A 224 -18.38 8.94 -1.76
CA VAL A 224 -19.07 9.03 -0.48
C VAL A 224 -18.19 9.72 0.54
N TYR A 225 -18.81 10.54 1.38
CA TYR A 225 -18.21 11.24 2.51
C TYR A 225 -18.71 10.62 3.80
#